data_630444d26e4c332b75ba38521ed11f38
#
_entry.id   630444d26e4c332b75ba38521ed11f38
#
_cell.length_a   1.000
_cell.length_b   1.000
_cell.length_c   1.000
_cell.angle_alpha   90.00
_cell.angle_beta   90.00
_cell.angle_gamma   90.00
#
_symmetry.space_group_name_H-M   'P 1'
#
loop_
_entity.id
_entity.type
_entity.pdbx_description
1 polymer ?
#
loop_
_entity_poly.entity_id
_entity_poly.type
_entity_poly.pdbx_seq_one_letter_code
_entity_poly.pdbx_strand_id
1 'polypeptide(L)'
;MKLIEVDAIVVGGGIVGSSAALTLARGGKQVALLERDFCGSHSSGVNYGGVRGQGRPLAQLPLSMRAHAIWGQLREWIGIDGEYARSGHLKLARSQADFDALKAYARRTQAFDLRLQLLEHRELRQRFPWVGDIAVGASYCP
;
A
#
# COMPACT_ATOMS: atom_id res chain seq x y z
N MET A 1 0.85 5.10 43.07
CA MET A 1 1.08 4.77 41.64
C MET A 1 0.06 3.73 41.26
N LYS A 2 -0.77 3.97 40.24
CA LYS A 2 -1.77 2.99 39.81
C LYS A 2 -1.10 2.07 38.79
N LEU A 3 -1.00 0.79 39.09
CA LEU A 3 -0.52 -0.23 38.16
C LEU A 3 -1.65 -0.56 37.18
N ILE A 4 -1.29 -0.68 35.90
CA ILE A 4 -2.18 -1.15 34.84
C ILE A 4 -1.58 -2.46 34.33
N GLU A 5 -2.35 -3.53 34.43
CA GLU A 5 -1.97 -4.84 33.92
C GLU A 5 -2.50 -4.99 32.49
N VAL A 6 -1.65 -5.44 31.57
CA VAL A 6 -1.97 -5.63 30.15
C VAL A 6 -1.32 -6.89 29.59
N ASP A 7 -1.91 -7.48 28.56
CA ASP A 7 -1.35 -8.65 27.86
C ASP A 7 -0.14 -8.30 27.00
N ALA A 8 -0.10 -7.07 26.46
CA ALA A 8 0.98 -6.62 25.58
C ALA A 8 1.22 -5.12 25.68
N ILE A 9 2.49 -4.74 25.55
CA ILE A 9 2.91 -3.35 25.42
C ILE A 9 3.52 -3.17 24.03
N VAL A 10 3.01 -2.19 23.30
CA VAL A 10 3.56 -1.77 21.99
C VAL A 10 4.23 -0.42 22.18
N VAL A 11 5.50 -0.32 21.80
CA VAL A 11 6.27 0.92 21.89
C VAL A 11 6.42 1.53 20.51
N GLY A 12 5.88 2.75 20.35
CA GLY A 12 5.85 3.52 19.10
C GLY A 12 4.47 3.51 18.42
N GLY A 13 3.88 4.69 18.26
CA GLY A 13 2.55 4.94 17.64
C GLY A 13 2.60 5.24 16.15
N GLY A 14 3.63 4.78 15.42
CA GLY A 14 3.64 4.82 13.95
C GLY A 14 2.71 3.77 13.35
N ILE A 15 2.61 3.72 12.00
CA ILE A 15 1.72 2.79 11.29
C ILE A 15 1.93 1.32 11.69
N VAL A 16 3.16 0.91 11.95
CA VAL A 16 3.48 -0.46 12.36
C VAL A 16 2.96 -0.75 13.77
N GLY A 17 3.31 0.10 14.74
CA GLY A 17 2.88 -0.10 16.13
C GLY A 17 1.38 0.04 16.31
N SER A 18 0.76 1.04 15.68
CA SER A 18 -0.70 1.21 15.72
C SER A 18 -1.44 0.03 15.09
N SER A 19 -0.94 -0.51 13.96
CA SER A 19 -1.52 -1.69 13.33
C SER A 19 -1.35 -2.95 14.17
N ALA A 20 -0.20 -3.11 14.84
CA ALA A 20 0.05 -4.23 15.75
C ALA A 20 -0.88 -4.15 16.97
N ALA A 21 -0.97 -2.99 17.63
CA ALA A 21 -1.83 -2.77 18.76
C ALA A 21 -3.31 -3.02 18.43
N LEU A 22 -3.78 -2.49 17.30
CA LEU A 22 -5.14 -2.71 16.80
C LEU A 22 -5.42 -4.20 16.58
N THR A 23 -4.49 -4.91 15.94
CA THR A 23 -4.65 -6.34 15.63
C THR A 23 -4.74 -7.17 16.91
N LEU A 24 -3.89 -6.90 17.89
CA LEU A 24 -3.91 -7.55 19.18
C LEU A 24 -5.21 -7.27 19.96
N ALA A 25 -5.64 -6.01 20.00
CA ALA A 25 -6.89 -5.61 20.64
C ALA A 25 -8.11 -6.26 20.00
N ARG A 26 -8.17 -6.34 18.67
CA ARG A 26 -9.23 -7.08 17.94
C ARG A 26 -9.18 -8.59 18.22
N GLY A 27 -8.01 -9.13 18.57
CA GLY A 27 -7.83 -10.49 19.04
C GLY A 27 -8.19 -10.69 20.53
N GLY A 28 -8.82 -9.69 21.18
CA GLY A 28 -9.27 -9.77 22.58
C GLY A 28 -8.18 -9.53 23.61
N LYS A 29 -6.99 -9.02 23.20
CA LYS A 29 -5.90 -8.70 24.12
C LYS A 29 -6.05 -7.30 24.73
N GLN A 30 -5.71 -7.16 26.01
CA GLN A 30 -5.52 -5.84 26.61
C GLN A 30 -4.15 -5.31 26.21
N VAL A 31 -4.13 -4.17 25.50
CA VAL A 31 -2.90 -3.62 24.90
C VAL A 31 -2.67 -2.20 25.38
N ALA A 32 -1.44 -1.92 25.81
CA ALA A 32 -0.96 -0.55 26.01
C ALA A 32 -0.08 -0.14 24.83
N LEU A 33 -0.45 0.96 24.16
CA LEU A 33 0.40 1.60 23.16
C LEU A 33 1.09 2.82 23.78
N LEU A 34 2.41 2.82 23.78
CA LEU A 34 3.24 3.90 24.30
C LEU A 34 3.85 4.69 23.16
N GLU A 35 3.57 5.97 23.08
CA GLU A 35 4.18 6.91 22.13
C GLU A 35 4.72 8.11 22.91
N ARG A 36 5.92 8.56 22.57
CA ARG A 36 6.57 9.69 23.25
C ARG A 36 6.01 11.05 22.84
N ASP A 37 5.43 11.11 21.61
CA ASP A 37 4.83 12.30 21.01
C ASP A 37 3.34 12.05 20.78
N PHE A 38 2.88 12.18 19.53
CA PHE A 38 1.55 11.77 19.10
C PHE A 38 1.67 10.73 17.98
N CYS A 39 0.66 9.87 17.86
CA CYS A 39 0.67 8.79 16.87
C CYS A 39 0.80 9.35 15.46
N GLY A 40 1.76 8.79 14.70
CA GLY A 40 2.02 9.23 13.34
C GLY A 40 2.92 10.46 13.21
N SER A 41 3.41 11.07 14.28
CA SER A 41 4.20 12.31 14.29
C SER A 41 5.46 12.30 13.43
N HIS A 42 6.03 11.13 13.16
CA HIS A 42 7.28 10.97 12.42
C HIS A 42 7.03 10.37 11.02
N SER A 43 7.84 9.38 10.61
CA SER A 43 7.85 8.79 9.26
C SER A 43 6.47 8.37 8.73
N SER A 44 5.57 7.94 9.61
CA SER A 44 4.23 7.50 9.21
C SER A 44 3.31 8.66 8.80
N GLY A 45 3.52 9.85 9.35
CA GLY A 45 2.72 11.04 9.02
C GLY A 45 3.32 11.92 7.92
N VAL A 46 4.56 11.67 7.50
CA VAL A 46 5.27 12.49 6.49
C VAL A 46 5.54 11.73 5.19
N ASN A 47 4.74 10.72 4.88
CA ASN A 47 4.84 9.97 3.63
C ASN A 47 3.84 10.50 2.59
N TYR A 48 3.99 10.06 1.33
CA TYR A 48 3.11 10.46 0.22
C TYR A 48 1.79 9.65 0.14
N GLY A 49 1.47 8.83 1.13
CA GLY A 49 0.23 8.06 1.19
C GLY A 49 0.07 6.97 0.13
N GLY A 50 1.15 6.56 -0.52
CA GLY A 50 1.09 5.60 -1.61
C GLY A 50 0.87 4.16 -1.15
N VAL A 51 -0.36 3.66 -1.27
CA VAL A 51 -0.70 2.24 -1.06
C VAL A 51 -0.74 1.54 -2.41
N ARG A 52 0.28 0.72 -2.72
CA ARG A 52 0.43 0.12 -4.05
C ARG A 52 0.78 -1.37 -4.00
N GLY A 53 0.26 -2.14 -4.97
CA GLY A 53 0.60 -3.55 -5.18
C GLY A 53 1.81 -3.73 -6.11
N GLN A 54 1.78 -3.12 -7.32
CA GLN A 54 2.84 -3.34 -8.31
C GLN A 54 4.18 -2.69 -7.94
N GLY A 55 5.26 -3.24 -8.53
CA GLY A 55 6.63 -2.75 -8.33
C GLY A 55 7.25 -3.20 -7.01
N ARG A 56 6.67 -4.18 -6.34
CA ARG A 56 7.23 -4.85 -5.16
C ARG A 56 8.08 -6.06 -5.58
N PRO A 57 9.13 -6.41 -4.82
CA PRO A 57 9.78 -7.72 -4.94
C PRO A 57 8.75 -8.85 -4.78
N LEU A 58 8.93 -9.97 -5.50
CA LEU A 58 7.99 -11.09 -5.46
C LEU A 58 7.71 -11.60 -4.04
N ALA A 59 8.73 -11.70 -3.22
CA ALA A 59 8.61 -12.15 -1.82
C ALA A 59 7.73 -11.23 -0.95
N GLN A 60 7.53 -9.98 -1.33
CA GLN A 60 6.70 -9.02 -0.60
C GLN A 60 5.25 -8.99 -1.10
N LEU A 61 4.95 -9.58 -2.25
CA LEU A 61 3.62 -9.51 -2.84
C LEU A 61 2.51 -10.10 -1.97
N PRO A 62 2.67 -11.28 -1.34
CA PRO A 62 1.63 -11.83 -0.47
C PRO A 62 1.23 -10.86 0.66
N LEU A 63 2.22 -10.25 1.31
CA LEU A 63 1.98 -9.27 2.37
C LEU A 63 1.35 -7.99 1.83
N SER A 64 1.81 -7.51 0.67
CA SER A 64 1.26 -6.33 -0.01
C SER A 64 -0.22 -6.54 -0.40
N MET A 65 -0.57 -7.70 -0.94
CA MET A 65 -1.95 -8.05 -1.31
C MET A 65 -2.86 -8.08 -0.08
N ARG A 66 -2.39 -8.68 1.01
CA ARG A 66 -3.12 -8.67 2.28
C ARG A 66 -3.32 -7.25 2.82
N ALA A 67 -2.28 -6.41 2.78
CA ALA A 67 -2.38 -5.02 3.17
C ALA A 67 -3.42 -4.26 2.34
N HIS A 68 -3.44 -4.45 1.01
CA HIS A 68 -4.45 -3.85 0.13
C HIS A 68 -5.89 -4.25 0.50
N ALA A 69 -6.12 -5.51 0.85
CA ALA A 69 -7.42 -5.97 1.31
C ALA A 69 -7.86 -5.25 2.60
N ILE A 70 -6.94 -5.10 3.55
CA ILE A 70 -7.20 -4.39 4.82
C ILE A 70 -7.50 -2.91 4.55
N TRP A 71 -6.72 -2.24 3.68
CA TRP A 71 -6.95 -0.85 3.32
C TRP A 71 -8.34 -0.63 2.71
N GLY A 72 -8.82 -1.55 1.89
CA GLY A 72 -10.18 -1.50 1.33
C GLY A 72 -11.31 -1.68 2.37
N GLN A 73 -10.99 -2.14 3.57
CA GLN A 73 -11.93 -2.42 4.66
C GLN A 73 -11.68 -1.55 5.89
N LEU A 74 -10.95 -0.44 5.78
CA LEU A 74 -10.58 0.41 6.92
C LEU A 74 -11.80 0.84 7.74
N ARG A 75 -12.91 1.20 7.10
CA ARG A 75 -14.14 1.60 7.79
C ARG A 75 -14.67 0.53 8.75
N GLU A 76 -14.55 -0.75 8.36
CA GLU A 76 -14.95 -1.88 9.21
C GLU A 76 -13.96 -2.12 10.34
N TRP A 77 -12.69 -1.75 10.13
CA TRP A 77 -11.61 -1.97 11.09
C TRP A 77 -11.52 -0.87 12.14
N ILE A 78 -11.64 0.38 11.74
CA ILE A 78 -11.36 1.56 12.59
C ILE A 78 -12.48 2.61 12.58
N GLY A 79 -13.60 2.36 11.88
CA GLY A 79 -14.77 3.26 11.82
C GLY A 79 -14.67 4.41 10.83
N ILE A 80 -13.48 4.63 10.23
CA ILE A 80 -13.23 5.65 9.19
C ILE A 80 -12.52 5.01 8.00
N ASP A 81 -12.62 5.61 6.81
CA ASP A 81 -11.96 5.14 5.60
C ASP A 81 -10.51 5.64 5.46
N GLY A 82 -10.08 6.59 6.31
CA GLY A 82 -8.73 7.15 6.26
C GLY A 82 -8.43 7.88 4.95
N GLU A 83 -9.46 8.39 4.25
CA GLU A 83 -9.38 9.03 2.93
C GLU A 83 -8.74 8.11 1.87
N TYR A 84 -8.83 6.78 2.08
CA TYR A 84 -8.28 5.81 1.15
C TYR A 84 -9.10 5.75 -0.14
N ALA A 85 -8.48 6.16 -1.24
CA ALA A 85 -9.07 6.07 -2.58
C ALA A 85 -8.32 5.02 -3.41
N ARG A 86 -9.01 3.99 -3.89
CA ARG A 86 -8.44 2.99 -4.79
C ARG A 86 -8.50 3.50 -6.24
N SER A 87 -7.62 4.44 -6.59
CA SER A 87 -7.52 5.06 -7.91
C SER A 87 -6.70 4.24 -8.92
N GLY A 88 -6.07 3.16 -8.46
CA GLY A 88 -5.09 2.41 -9.21
C GLY A 88 -3.70 3.05 -9.19
N HIS A 89 -2.71 2.33 -9.70
CA HIS A 89 -1.33 2.78 -9.77
C HIS A 89 -0.78 2.62 -11.17
N LEU A 90 -0.36 3.73 -11.78
CA LEU A 90 0.25 3.79 -13.10
C LEU A 90 1.79 3.85 -12.97
N LYS A 91 2.49 2.94 -13.62
CA LYS A 91 3.95 2.96 -13.72
C LYS A 91 4.35 3.17 -15.17
N LEU A 92 4.94 4.34 -15.46
CA LEU A 92 5.31 4.75 -16.80
C LEU A 92 6.64 4.12 -17.25
N ALA A 93 6.73 3.79 -18.53
CA ALA A 93 7.96 3.46 -19.23
C ALA A 93 8.38 4.65 -20.10
N ARG A 94 9.62 5.10 -19.96
CA ARG A 94 10.18 6.24 -20.72
C ARG A 94 11.05 5.80 -21.89
N SER A 95 11.35 4.49 -21.94
CA SER A 95 12.11 3.84 -23.00
C SER A 95 11.51 2.47 -23.32
N GLN A 96 11.88 1.89 -24.47
CA GLN A 96 11.49 0.52 -24.80
C GLN A 96 12.03 -0.48 -23.78
N ALA A 97 13.25 -0.28 -23.27
CA ALA A 97 13.83 -1.12 -22.25
C ALA A 97 13.01 -1.10 -20.94
N ASP A 98 12.51 0.08 -20.53
CA ASP A 98 11.61 0.19 -19.37
C ASP A 98 10.32 -0.58 -19.62
N PHE A 99 9.74 -0.46 -20.82
CA PHE A 99 8.49 -1.15 -21.14
C PHE A 99 8.67 -2.67 -21.16
N ASP A 100 9.80 -3.15 -21.69
CA ASP A 100 10.13 -4.58 -21.65
C ASP A 100 10.36 -5.09 -20.21
N ALA A 101 10.93 -4.26 -19.35
CA ALA A 101 11.02 -4.55 -17.93
C ALA A 101 9.64 -4.64 -17.25
N LEU A 102 8.69 -3.76 -17.62
CA LEU A 102 7.30 -3.85 -17.13
C LEU A 102 6.61 -5.13 -17.61
N LYS A 103 6.80 -5.50 -18.89
CA LYS A 103 6.30 -6.78 -19.44
C LYS A 103 6.88 -7.99 -18.70
N ALA A 104 8.19 -7.97 -18.43
CA ALA A 104 8.85 -9.02 -17.68
C ALA A 104 8.31 -9.13 -16.24
N TYR A 105 8.10 -7.99 -15.57
CA TYR A 105 7.49 -7.96 -14.25
C TYR A 105 6.06 -8.51 -14.27
N ALA A 106 5.23 -8.10 -15.23
CA ALA A 106 3.87 -8.59 -15.38
C ALA A 106 3.83 -10.12 -15.53
N ARG A 107 4.71 -10.70 -16.39
CA ARG A 107 4.83 -12.16 -16.52
C ARG A 107 5.21 -12.85 -15.20
N ARG A 108 6.18 -12.32 -14.48
CA ARG A 108 6.67 -12.89 -13.21
C ARG A 108 5.63 -12.82 -12.09
N THR A 109 4.68 -11.92 -12.19
CA THR A 109 3.67 -11.68 -11.15
C THR A 109 2.29 -12.26 -11.49
N GLN A 110 2.18 -13.06 -12.55
CA GLN A 110 0.89 -13.67 -12.97
C GLN A 110 0.22 -14.53 -11.90
N ALA A 111 1.02 -15.19 -11.05
CA ALA A 111 0.51 -15.99 -9.93
C ALA A 111 -0.09 -15.13 -8.79
N PHE A 112 0.13 -13.81 -8.82
CA PHE A 112 -0.42 -12.87 -7.86
C PHE A 112 -1.52 -12.05 -8.54
N ASP A 113 -2.69 -11.96 -7.98
CA ASP A 113 -3.85 -11.23 -8.55
C ASP A 113 -3.63 -9.70 -8.53
N LEU A 114 -2.57 -9.23 -9.18
CA LEU A 114 -2.31 -7.80 -9.36
C LEU A 114 -3.15 -7.18 -10.47
N ARG A 115 -3.74 -7.98 -11.33
CA ARG A 115 -4.55 -7.54 -12.48
C ARG A 115 -3.86 -6.49 -13.35
N LEU A 116 -2.53 -6.64 -13.53
CA LEU A 116 -1.71 -5.69 -14.29
C LEU A 116 -2.16 -5.62 -15.74
N GLN A 117 -2.38 -4.41 -16.22
CA GLN A 117 -2.67 -4.09 -17.60
C GLN A 117 -1.45 -3.38 -18.20
N LEU A 118 -0.91 -3.93 -19.29
CA LEU A 118 0.16 -3.29 -20.06
C LEU A 118 -0.50 -2.39 -21.11
N LEU A 119 -0.16 -1.13 -21.06
CA LEU A 119 -0.71 -0.10 -21.94
C LEU A 119 0.38 0.38 -22.88
N GLU A 120 0.19 0.22 -24.19
CA GLU A 120 1.04 0.82 -25.20
C GLU A 120 0.77 2.32 -25.31
N HIS A 121 1.67 3.07 -25.96
CA HIS A 121 1.62 4.53 -26.03
C HIS A 121 0.24 5.07 -26.41
N ARG A 122 -0.38 4.53 -27.46
CA ARG A 122 -1.70 4.99 -27.94
C ARG A 122 -2.81 4.79 -26.91
N GLU A 123 -2.88 3.60 -26.32
CA GLU A 123 -3.87 3.26 -25.29
C GLU A 123 -3.64 4.07 -24.02
N LEU A 124 -2.37 4.23 -23.61
CA LEU A 124 -1.98 5.06 -22.47
C LEU A 124 -2.49 6.49 -22.64
N ARG A 125 -2.29 7.11 -23.81
CA ARG A 125 -2.73 8.47 -24.09
C ARG A 125 -4.24 8.62 -24.15
N GLN A 126 -4.94 7.63 -24.65
CA GLN A 126 -6.41 7.63 -24.66
C GLN A 126 -7.00 7.55 -23.27
N ARG A 127 -6.45 6.69 -22.43
CA ARG A 127 -6.96 6.43 -21.08
C ARG A 127 -6.49 7.46 -20.06
N PHE A 128 -5.28 7.99 -20.23
CA PHE A 128 -4.63 8.94 -19.33
C PHE A 128 -4.08 10.13 -20.11
N PRO A 129 -4.94 11.02 -20.63
CA PRO A 129 -4.54 12.11 -21.53
C PRO A 129 -3.58 13.14 -20.91
N TRP A 130 -3.50 13.17 -19.58
CA TRP A 130 -2.58 14.01 -18.83
C TRP A 130 -1.13 13.49 -18.80
N VAL A 131 -0.89 12.26 -19.25
CA VAL A 131 0.48 11.71 -19.34
C VAL A 131 1.20 12.36 -20.51
N GLY A 132 2.45 12.84 -20.28
CA GLY A 132 3.28 13.45 -21.30
C GLY A 132 3.73 12.47 -22.38
N ASP A 133 4.10 13.01 -23.56
CA ASP A 133 4.47 12.23 -24.77
C ASP A 133 5.76 11.41 -24.62
N ILE A 134 6.58 11.70 -23.59
CA ILE A 134 7.80 10.94 -23.33
C ILE A 134 7.55 9.48 -22.89
N ALA A 135 6.36 9.16 -22.47
CA ALA A 135 6.02 7.80 -22.05
C ALA A 135 5.72 6.92 -23.27
N VAL A 136 6.53 5.89 -23.49
CA VAL A 136 6.35 4.92 -24.58
C VAL A 136 5.32 3.82 -24.24
N GLY A 137 4.97 3.69 -22.99
CA GLY A 137 3.98 2.74 -22.47
C GLY A 137 3.90 2.79 -20.96
N ALA A 138 3.08 1.93 -20.38
CA ALA A 138 2.91 1.84 -18.93
C ALA A 138 2.43 0.46 -18.49
N SER A 139 2.52 0.18 -17.17
CA SER A 139 1.70 -0.82 -16.52
C SER A 139 0.72 -0.15 -15.56
N TYR A 140 -0.55 -0.54 -15.62
CA TYR A 140 -1.61 -0.08 -14.72
C TYR A 140 -2.06 -1.23 -13.82
N CYS A 141 -2.13 -0.97 -12.52
CA CYS A 141 -2.64 -1.87 -11.49
C CYS A 141 -3.90 -1.22 -10.90
N PRO A 142 -5.13 -1.75 -11.12
CA PRO A 142 -6.38 -1.16 -10.65
C PRO A 142 -6.58 -1.25 -9.13
#